data_4a5247790a6dcc2b7409691e97a32f21
#
_entry.id   4a5247790a6dcc2b7409691e97a32f21
#
_cell.length_a   1.000
_cell.length_b   1.000
_cell.length_c   1.000
_cell.angle_alpha   90.00
_cell.angle_beta   90.00
_cell.angle_gamma   90.00
#
_symmetry.space_group_name_H-M   'P 1'
#
loop_
_entity.id
_entity.type
_entity.pdbx_description
1 polymer ?
#
loop_
_entity_poly.entity_id
_entity_poly.type
_entity_poly.pdbx_seq_one_letter_code
_entity_poly.pdbx_strand_id
1 'polypeptide(L)'
;MKVPKPNIKRNILHKNKYNRIGLANSKIKRIVWYKRQYSYEDLWAFFNGVPCNSVGNKKFYLNETAHFIIKKDGTIIQCLPLDESYTYDNEVKNDAISITLSGDDITEEQYLSMINLGSWLCQEFKLDPRKDNFKFEDMLNKQQWVNFKRNQYYRIKEFKNKF
;
A
#
# COMPACT_ATOMS: atom_id res chain seq x y z
N MET A 1 -16.07 18.43 -6.55
CA MET A 1 -15.18 17.57 -7.39
C MET A 1 -14.49 16.55 -6.50
N LYS A 2 -14.24 15.39 -7.03
CA LYS A 2 -13.52 14.34 -6.29
C LYS A 2 -12.01 14.46 -6.52
N VAL A 3 -11.23 13.98 -5.56
CA VAL A 3 -9.80 13.81 -5.73
C VAL A 3 -9.57 12.90 -6.96
N PRO A 4 -8.75 13.32 -7.92
CA PRO A 4 -8.51 12.49 -9.09
C PRO A 4 -7.75 11.22 -8.73
N LYS A 5 -8.05 10.16 -9.44
CA LYS A 5 -7.28 8.93 -9.35
C LYS A 5 -5.85 9.22 -9.82
N PRO A 6 -4.84 8.90 -9.04
CA PRO A 6 -3.46 9.07 -9.48
C PRO A 6 -3.14 8.15 -10.67
N ASN A 7 -2.06 8.43 -11.38
CA ASN A 7 -1.59 7.53 -12.42
C ASN A 7 -1.10 6.23 -11.79
N ILE A 8 -1.77 5.14 -12.09
CA ILE A 8 -1.48 3.82 -11.55
C ILE A 8 -1.18 2.87 -12.70
N LYS A 9 -0.02 2.23 -12.66
CA LYS A 9 0.32 1.14 -13.57
C LYS A 9 -0.14 -0.17 -12.94
N ARG A 10 -0.70 -1.06 -13.75
CA ARG A 10 -1.14 -2.37 -13.28
C ARG A 10 -0.12 -3.43 -13.62
N ASN A 11 0.32 -4.16 -12.61
CA ASN A 11 1.11 -5.38 -12.76
C ASN A 11 0.63 -6.36 -11.70
N ILE A 12 -0.48 -7.01 -12.00
CA ILE A 12 -1.19 -7.87 -11.04
C ILE A 12 -0.39 -9.13 -10.79
N LEU A 13 -0.30 -9.52 -9.52
CA LEU A 13 0.38 -10.75 -9.09
C LEU A 13 -0.23 -11.96 -9.76
N HIS A 14 0.61 -12.96 -10.01
CA HIS A 14 0.14 -14.23 -10.57
C HIS A 14 -0.80 -14.91 -9.59
N LYS A 15 -1.90 -15.45 -10.09
CA LYS A 15 -2.86 -16.17 -9.26
C LYS A 15 -2.30 -17.53 -8.87
N ASN A 16 -2.04 -17.70 -7.57
CA ASN A 16 -1.67 -18.98 -6.99
C ASN A 16 -2.23 -19.09 -5.56
N LYS A 17 -2.10 -20.26 -4.97
CA LYS A 17 -2.69 -20.54 -3.65
C LYS A 17 -2.05 -19.76 -2.48
N TYR A 18 -0.97 -19.04 -2.72
CA TYR A 18 -0.23 -18.33 -1.67
C TYR A 18 -0.48 -16.82 -1.66
N ASN A 19 -0.77 -16.22 -2.81
CA ASN A 19 -0.77 -14.77 -2.94
C ASN A 19 -2.11 -14.15 -3.34
N ARG A 20 -3.00 -14.90 -3.97
CA ARG A 20 -4.33 -14.41 -4.37
C ARG A 20 -5.42 -15.33 -3.81
N ILE A 21 -5.78 -15.07 -2.58
CA ILE A 21 -6.55 -15.99 -1.74
C ILE A 21 -8.06 -15.76 -1.88
N GLY A 22 -8.48 -14.73 -2.58
CA GLY A 22 -9.88 -14.48 -2.85
C GLY A 22 -10.35 -13.09 -2.45
N LEU A 23 -11.66 -12.90 -2.52
CA LEU A 23 -12.31 -11.60 -2.33
C LEU A 23 -12.28 -11.17 -0.86
N ALA A 24 -12.16 -9.87 -0.64
CA ALA A 24 -12.36 -9.27 0.67
C ALA A 24 -13.84 -9.34 1.02
N ASN A 25 -14.18 -10.04 2.09
CA ASN A 25 -15.56 -10.21 2.54
C ASN A 25 -16.02 -9.07 3.44
N SER A 26 -15.12 -8.20 3.84
CA SER A 26 -15.38 -7.13 4.80
C SER A 26 -15.31 -5.77 4.11
N LYS A 27 -16.05 -4.82 4.68
CA LYS A 27 -15.88 -3.40 4.31
C LYS A 27 -14.45 -2.96 4.62
N ILE A 28 -13.82 -2.27 3.69
CA ILE A 28 -12.49 -1.69 3.92
C ILE A 28 -12.59 -0.61 5.01
N LYS A 29 -11.83 -0.80 6.07
CA LYS A 29 -11.85 0.04 7.28
C LYS A 29 -10.58 0.86 7.45
N ARG A 30 -9.50 0.49 6.74
CA ARG A 30 -8.19 1.13 6.92
C ARG A 30 -7.32 0.99 5.69
N ILE A 31 -6.28 1.83 5.66
CA ILE A 31 -5.17 1.72 4.72
C ILE A 31 -3.93 1.44 5.56
N VAL A 32 -3.14 0.47 5.17
CA VAL A 32 -1.95 0.04 5.90
C VAL A 32 -0.73 0.30 5.02
N TRP A 33 0.28 0.93 5.60
CA TRP A 33 1.49 1.34 4.92
C TRP A 33 2.68 0.57 5.46
N TYR A 34 3.46 -0.01 4.55
CA TYR A 34 4.69 -0.72 4.89
C TYR A 34 5.85 -0.16 4.08
N LYS A 35 7.06 -0.25 4.63
CA LYS A 35 8.30 0.01 3.91
C LYS A 35 9.15 -1.25 3.96
N ARG A 36 9.73 -1.62 2.82
CA ARG A 36 10.62 -2.78 2.71
C ARG A 36 11.89 -2.38 1.99
N GLN A 37 13.03 -2.87 2.48
CA GLN A 37 14.37 -2.58 1.95
C GLN A 37 14.66 -3.36 0.66
N TYR A 38 13.66 -3.52 -0.19
CA TYR A 38 13.78 -4.25 -1.44
C TYR A 38 13.42 -3.35 -2.60
N SER A 39 14.00 -3.64 -3.79
CA SER A 39 13.56 -3.03 -5.04
C SER A 39 12.12 -3.44 -5.37
N TYR A 40 11.49 -2.68 -6.26
CA TYR A 40 10.16 -3.06 -6.76
C TYR A 40 10.19 -4.45 -7.39
N GLU A 41 11.18 -4.75 -8.21
CA GLU A 41 11.32 -6.03 -8.91
C GLU A 41 11.42 -7.19 -7.92
N ASP A 42 12.21 -7.03 -6.87
CA ASP A 42 12.34 -8.04 -5.81
C ASP A 42 11.05 -8.19 -5.03
N LEU A 43 10.40 -7.09 -4.64
CA LEU A 43 9.12 -7.13 -3.92
C LEU A 43 8.05 -7.86 -4.75
N TRP A 44 7.93 -7.52 -6.02
CA TRP A 44 6.96 -8.15 -6.90
C TRP A 44 7.20 -9.66 -7.02
N ALA A 45 8.47 -10.06 -7.14
CA ALA A 45 8.86 -11.48 -7.16
C ALA A 45 8.54 -12.17 -5.83
N PHE A 46 8.86 -11.54 -4.71
CA PHE A 46 8.59 -12.11 -3.38
C PHE A 46 7.11 -12.24 -3.11
N PHE A 47 6.30 -11.27 -3.53
CA PHE A 47 4.85 -11.35 -3.44
C PHE A 47 4.27 -12.47 -4.31
N ASN A 48 4.96 -12.87 -5.36
CA ASN A 48 4.60 -14.02 -6.19
C ASN A 48 5.15 -15.36 -5.65
N GLY A 49 5.75 -15.36 -4.46
CA GLY A 49 6.21 -16.58 -3.82
C GLY A 49 7.65 -16.97 -4.13
N VAL A 50 8.44 -16.10 -4.75
CA VAL A 50 9.88 -16.32 -4.91
C VAL A 50 10.55 -16.14 -3.55
N PRO A 51 11.41 -17.07 -3.11
CA PRO A 51 12.11 -16.91 -1.84
C PRO A 51 13.04 -15.70 -1.87
N CYS A 52 13.04 -14.93 -0.78
CA CYS A 52 13.91 -13.76 -0.66
C CYS A 52 15.32 -14.12 -0.18
N ASN A 53 15.50 -15.28 0.40
CA ASN A 53 16.81 -15.77 0.82
C ASN A 53 16.80 -17.28 0.97
N SER A 54 17.99 -17.89 0.96
CA SER A 54 18.16 -19.31 1.32
C SER A 54 19.45 -19.50 2.12
N VAL A 55 19.35 -20.26 3.22
CA VAL A 55 20.49 -20.64 4.06
C VAL A 55 20.48 -22.16 4.19
N GLY A 56 21.52 -22.80 3.67
CA GLY A 56 21.56 -24.26 3.57
C GLY A 56 20.44 -24.75 2.62
N ASN A 57 19.62 -25.68 3.10
CA ASN A 57 18.47 -26.20 2.35
C ASN A 57 17.15 -25.48 2.67
N LYS A 58 17.19 -24.40 3.48
CA LYS A 58 16.00 -23.66 3.90
C LYS A 58 15.83 -22.42 3.02
N LYS A 59 14.62 -22.24 2.52
CA LYS A 59 14.20 -21.04 1.79
C LYS A 59 13.38 -20.13 2.70
N PHE A 60 13.64 -18.83 2.63
CA PHE A 60 12.91 -17.83 3.39
C PHE A 60 12.00 -17.05 2.46
N TYR A 61 10.71 -16.99 2.82
CA TYR A 61 9.67 -16.30 2.07
C TYR A 61 9.23 -15.06 2.84
N LEU A 62 8.92 -13.99 2.11
CA LEU A 62 8.42 -12.75 2.73
C LEU A 62 7.05 -12.94 3.37
N ASN A 63 6.23 -13.86 2.85
CA ASN A 63 4.90 -14.21 3.36
C ASN A 63 3.95 -13.01 3.48
N GLU A 64 4.04 -12.10 2.53
CA GLU A 64 3.16 -10.96 2.43
C GLU A 64 2.88 -10.61 0.97
N THR A 65 1.76 -9.91 0.77
CA THR A 65 1.38 -9.26 -0.49
C THR A 65 0.90 -7.84 -0.18
N ALA A 66 0.71 -7.05 -1.21
CA ALA A 66 0.13 -5.72 -1.07
C ALA A 66 -0.72 -5.39 -2.29
N HIS A 67 -1.67 -4.47 -2.12
CA HIS A 67 -2.46 -3.96 -3.24
C HIS A 67 -1.63 -3.05 -4.14
N PHE A 68 -0.70 -2.30 -3.55
CA PHE A 68 0.15 -1.36 -4.28
C PHE A 68 1.59 -1.44 -3.81
N ILE A 69 2.51 -1.18 -4.74
CA ILE A 69 3.89 -0.85 -4.44
C ILE A 69 4.16 0.55 -4.99
N ILE A 70 4.75 1.42 -4.19
CA ILE A 70 5.24 2.73 -4.63
C ILE A 70 6.75 2.64 -4.78
N LYS A 71 7.23 2.82 -6.01
CA LYS A 71 8.65 2.80 -6.34
C LYS A 71 9.35 4.07 -5.84
N LYS A 72 10.66 4.05 -5.75
CA LYS A 72 11.47 5.20 -5.31
C LYS A 72 11.25 6.47 -6.14
N ASP A 73 10.94 6.33 -7.42
CA ASP A 73 10.63 7.46 -8.31
C ASP A 73 9.18 7.96 -8.20
N GLY A 74 8.41 7.40 -7.28
CA GLY A 74 7.00 7.75 -7.07
C GLY A 74 6.02 6.97 -7.94
N THR A 75 6.47 6.11 -8.84
CA THR A 75 5.58 5.28 -9.67
C THR A 75 4.74 4.35 -8.79
N ILE A 76 3.43 4.38 -9.00
CA ILE A 76 2.47 3.55 -8.27
C ILE A 76 2.14 2.32 -9.12
N ILE A 77 2.39 1.13 -8.58
CA ILE A 77 2.08 -0.13 -9.24
C ILE A 77 0.97 -0.83 -8.45
N GLN A 78 -0.12 -1.18 -9.11
CA GLN A 78 -1.18 -1.99 -8.51
C GLN A 78 -0.85 -3.47 -8.70
N CYS A 79 -0.78 -4.20 -7.60
CA CYS A 79 -0.42 -5.62 -7.56
C CYS A 79 -1.61 -6.54 -7.30
N LEU A 80 -2.67 -6.04 -6.65
CA LEU A 80 -3.90 -6.77 -6.37
C LEU A 80 -5.11 -5.91 -6.72
N PRO A 81 -6.20 -6.51 -7.23
CA PRO A 81 -7.49 -5.83 -7.30
C PRO A 81 -7.93 -5.35 -5.91
N LEU A 82 -8.62 -4.20 -5.86
CA LEU A 82 -9.03 -3.58 -4.59
C LEU A 82 -10.06 -4.41 -3.81
N ASP A 83 -10.76 -5.30 -4.48
CA ASP A 83 -11.75 -6.21 -3.88
C ASP A 83 -11.15 -7.55 -3.43
N GLU A 84 -9.83 -7.74 -3.56
CA GLU A 84 -9.14 -8.93 -3.07
C GLU A 84 -8.47 -8.66 -1.73
N SER A 85 -8.34 -9.73 -0.93
CA SER A 85 -7.60 -9.74 0.32
C SER A 85 -6.10 -9.71 0.06
N TYR A 86 -5.33 -9.21 1.02
CA TYR A 86 -3.88 -9.31 1.00
C TYR A 86 -3.38 -10.21 2.14
N THR A 87 -2.14 -10.62 2.08
CA THR A 87 -1.49 -11.46 3.08
C THR A 87 -0.40 -10.67 3.79
N TYR A 88 -0.33 -10.81 5.09
CA TYR A 88 0.74 -10.28 5.91
C TYR A 88 1.07 -11.26 7.03
N ASP A 89 2.34 -11.62 7.15
CA ASP A 89 2.82 -12.57 8.16
C ASP A 89 2.00 -13.89 8.19
N ASN A 90 1.79 -14.46 7.01
CA ASN A 90 0.98 -15.67 6.78
C ASN A 90 -0.52 -15.53 7.09
N GLU A 91 -0.99 -14.36 7.47
CA GLU A 91 -2.40 -14.12 7.75
C GLU A 91 -3.10 -13.40 6.60
N VAL A 92 -4.30 -13.84 6.27
CA VAL A 92 -5.16 -13.16 5.29
C VAL A 92 -5.83 -11.97 5.95
N LYS A 93 -5.68 -10.81 5.32
CA LYS A 93 -6.31 -9.55 5.76
C LYS A 93 -7.34 -9.11 4.73
N ASN A 94 -8.55 -8.88 5.16
CA ASN A 94 -9.68 -8.61 4.25
C ASN A 94 -10.43 -7.29 4.55
N ASP A 95 -9.93 -6.48 5.49
CA ASP A 95 -10.56 -5.22 5.92
C ASP A 95 -9.71 -3.97 5.65
N ALA A 96 -8.62 -4.12 4.91
CA ALA A 96 -7.68 -3.04 4.64
C ALA A 96 -7.13 -3.08 3.22
N ILE A 97 -6.66 -1.94 2.77
CA ILE A 97 -5.82 -1.80 1.57
C ILE A 97 -4.38 -1.66 2.03
N SER A 98 -3.51 -2.51 1.51
CA SER A 98 -2.09 -2.52 1.86
C SER A 98 -1.25 -1.85 0.77
N ILE A 99 -0.34 -0.98 1.18
CA ILE A 99 0.60 -0.27 0.30
C ILE A 99 2.01 -0.47 0.86
N THR A 100 2.92 -0.91 0.00
CA THR A 100 4.33 -1.09 0.36
C THR A 100 5.19 -0.09 -0.41
N LEU A 101 6.06 0.62 0.31
CA LEU A 101 7.07 1.48 -0.31
C LEU A 101 8.38 0.70 -0.44
N SER A 102 8.96 0.73 -1.64
CA SER A 102 10.25 0.07 -1.91
C SER A 102 11.43 0.97 -1.52
N GLY A 103 12.44 0.39 -0.90
CA GLY A 103 13.71 1.04 -0.58
C GLY A 103 13.90 1.33 0.91
N ASP A 104 15.08 1.85 1.23
CA ASP A 104 15.50 2.10 2.61
C ASP A 104 14.86 3.35 3.20
N ASP A 105 14.88 4.43 2.44
CA ASP A 105 14.34 5.73 2.85
C ASP A 105 13.17 6.13 1.95
N ILE A 106 12.24 6.90 2.52
CA ILE A 106 11.12 7.46 1.75
C ILE A 106 11.65 8.66 0.97
N THR A 107 11.55 8.61 -0.36
CA THR A 107 11.89 9.72 -1.24
C THR A 107 10.77 10.77 -1.24
N GLU A 108 11.09 11.99 -1.69
CA GLU A 108 10.09 13.03 -1.85
C GLU A 108 9.00 12.61 -2.85
N GLU A 109 9.39 11.96 -3.94
CA GLU A 109 8.49 11.46 -4.97
C GLU A 109 7.55 10.39 -4.42
N GLN A 110 8.07 9.49 -3.56
CA GLN A 110 7.24 8.51 -2.86
C GLN A 110 6.24 9.18 -1.93
N TYR A 111 6.67 10.19 -1.18
CA TYR A 111 5.80 10.92 -0.25
C TYR A 111 4.65 11.61 -0.98
N LEU A 112 4.92 12.26 -2.11
CA LEU A 112 3.87 12.86 -2.94
C LEU A 112 2.90 11.81 -3.48
N SER A 113 3.41 10.67 -3.94
CA SER A 113 2.57 9.56 -4.39
C SER A 113 1.74 8.96 -3.25
N MET A 114 2.29 8.90 -2.04
CA MET A 114 1.55 8.46 -0.84
C MET A 114 0.35 9.38 -0.60
N ILE A 115 0.53 10.69 -0.65
CA ILE A 115 -0.56 11.66 -0.47
C ILE A 115 -1.60 11.49 -1.56
N ASN A 116 -1.19 11.39 -2.81
CA ASN A 116 -2.10 11.28 -3.95
C ASN A 116 -2.90 9.96 -3.90
N LEU A 117 -2.22 8.85 -3.69
CA LEU A 117 -2.88 7.54 -3.60
C LEU A 117 -3.75 7.43 -2.35
N GLY A 118 -3.20 7.83 -1.20
CA GLY A 118 -3.90 7.75 0.08
C GLY A 118 -5.18 8.59 0.11
N SER A 119 -5.13 9.82 -0.37
CA SER A 119 -6.33 10.69 -0.42
C SER A 119 -7.39 10.15 -1.38
N TRP A 120 -6.98 9.63 -2.53
CA TRP A 120 -7.92 8.99 -3.45
C TRP A 120 -8.58 7.74 -2.82
N LEU A 121 -7.81 6.87 -2.19
CA LEU A 121 -8.32 5.67 -1.52
C LEU A 121 -9.24 6.02 -0.34
N CYS A 122 -8.88 7.02 0.46
CA CYS A 122 -9.73 7.49 1.55
C CYS A 122 -11.09 7.94 1.04
N GLN A 123 -11.11 8.64 -0.10
CA GLN A 123 -12.35 9.08 -0.72
C GLN A 123 -13.16 7.90 -1.27
N GLU A 124 -12.51 6.97 -1.97
CA GLU A 124 -13.18 5.80 -2.54
C GLU A 124 -13.83 4.90 -1.47
N PHE A 125 -13.16 4.72 -0.34
CA PHE A 125 -13.65 3.88 0.74
C PHE A 125 -14.31 4.66 1.88
N LYS A 126 -14.51 5.97 1.71
CA LYS A 126 -15.16 6.85 2.69
C LYS A 126 -14.46 6.80 4.06
N LEU A 127 -13.14 6.84 4.04
CA LEU A 127 -12.30 6.88 5.24
C LEU A 127 -11.89 8.32 5.55
N ASP A 128 -11.88 8.66 6.84
CA ASP A 128 -11.34 9.95 7.29
C ASP A 128 -9.84 9.80 7.53
N PRO A 129 -8.98 10.50 6.77
CA PRO A 129 -7.54 10.37 6.92
C PRO A 129 -6.99 10.91 8.24
N ARG A 130 -7.79 11.64 9.02
CA ARG A 130 -7.38 12.16 10.34
C ARG A 130 -7.51 11.13 11.46
N LYS A 131 -8.31 10.08 11.25
CA LYS A 131 -8.55 9.04 12.24
C LYS A 131 -7.46 7.97 12.17
N ASP A 132 -7.32 7.18 13.25
CA ASP A 132 -6.32 6.13 13.37
C ASP A 132 -6.69 4.87 12.57
N ASN A 133 -7.07 5.08 11.31
CA ASN A 133 -7.37 4.01 10.36
C ASN A 133 -6.13 3.50 9.63
N PHE A 134 -4.95 3.90 10.09
CA PHE A 134 -3.69 3.64 9.42
C PHE A 134 -2.69 3.01 10.39
N LYS A 135 -1.99 2.00 9.94
CA LYS A 135 -0.77 1.53 10.59
C LYS A 135 0.42 1.88 9.72
N PHE A 136 1.41 2.48 10.34
CA PHE A 136 2.76 2.56 9.81
C PHE A 136 3.67 1.72 10.66
N GLU A 137 4.40 0.84 10.05
CA GLU A 137 5.55 0.25 10.71
C GLU A 137 6.71 1.25 10.59
N ASP A 138 7.17 1.82 11.69
CA ASP A 138 8.44 2.55 11.89
C ASP A 138 8.99 3.37 10.70
N MET A 139 8.13 3.84 9.82
CA MET A 139 8.51 4.55 8.58
C MET A 139 8.63 6.05 8.79
N LEU A 140 7.76 6.58 9.65
CA LEU A 140 7.64 7.99 9.92
C LEU A 140 7.66 8.21 11.42
N ASN A 141 8.27 9.31 11.87
CA ASN A 141 8.13 9.71 13.25
C ASN A 141 6.70 10.27 13.49
N LYS A 142 6.36 10.50 14.75
CA LYS A 142 5.02 10.96 15.14
C LYS A 142 4.60 12.24 14.43
N GLN A 143 5.51 13.20 14.28
CA GLN A 143 5.22 14.49 13.64
C GLN A 143 5.02 14.33 12.12
N GLN A 144 5.86 13.55 11.48
CA GLN A 144 5.74 13.24 10.05
C GLN A 144 4.41 12.53 9.75
N TRP A 145 4.00 11.64 10.63
CA TRP A 145 2.73 10.93 10.55
C TRP A 145 1.53 11.88 10.64
N VAL A 146 1.56 12.80 11.61
CA VAL A 146 0.51 13.83 11.77
C VAL A 146 0.43 14.70 10.53
N ASN A 147 1.57 15.11 9.98
CA ASN A 147 1.63 15.92 8.77
C ASN A 147 1.08 15.18 7.54
N PHE A 148 1.40 13.90 7.40
CA PHE A 148 0.90 13.06 6.31
C PHE A 148 -0.64 12.96 6.34
N LYS A 149 -1.22 12.67 7.50
CA LYS A 149 -2.68 12.61 7.69
C LYS A 149 -3.34 13.95 7.34
N ARG A 150 -2.75 15.04 7.81
CA ARG A 150 -3.23 16.41 7.54
C ARG A 150 -3.18 16.74 6.05
N ASN A 151 -2.11 16.42 5.38
CA ASN A 151 -1.94 16.68 3.96
C ASN A 151 -2.99 15.94 3.11
N GLN A 152 -3.30 14.70 3.46
CA GLN A 152 -4.38 13.96 2.81
C GLN A 152 -5.74 14.61 3.04
N TYR A 153 -6.01 15.02 4.26
CA TYR A 153 -7.26 15.71 4.62
C TYR A 153 -7.44 17.00 3.84
N TYR A 154 -6.42 17.84 3.78
CA TYR A 154 -6.49 19.10 3.03
C TYR A 154 -6.65 18.89 1.53
N ARG A 155 -5.99 17.87 0.98
CA ARG A 155 -6.18 17.54 -0.44
C ARG A 155 -7.62 17.15 -0.75
N ILE A 156 -8.23 16.32 0.07
CA ILE A 156 -9.64 15.93 -0.09
C ILE A 156 -10.55 17.15 0.04
N LYS A 157 -10.32 17.98 1.03
CA LYS A 157 -11.12 19.19 1.29
C LYS A 157 -11.00 20.19 0.15
N GLU A 158 -9.80 20.39 -0.38
CA GLU A 158 -9.55 21.28 -1.51
C GLU A 158 -10.38 20.88 -2.72
N PHE A 159 -10.42 19.61 -3.07
CA PHE A 159 -11.21 19.13 -4.20
C PHE A 159 -12.72 19.23 -3.95
N LYS A 160 -13.17 19.01 -2.73
CA LYS A 160 -14.59 19.16 -2.37
C LYS A 160 -15.08 20.60 -2.50
N ASN A 161 -14.23 21.58 -2.23
CA ASN A 161 -14.59 23.00 -2.19
C ASN A 161 -14.43 23.71 -3.53
N LYS A 162 -13.99 23.03 -4.59
CA LYS A 162 -13.79 23.63 -5.92
C LYS A 162 -15.09 23.87 -6.68
N PHE A 163 -16.20 23.33 -6.21
CA PHE A 163 -17.53 23.53 -6.83
C PHE A 163 -18.64 23.61 -5.79
#